data_a5914af46ed4add5e01141a866251c38
#
_entry.id   a5914af46ed4add5e01141a866251c38
#
_cell.length_a   1.000
_cell.length_b   1.000
_cell.length_c   1.000
_cell.angle_alpha   90.00
_cell.angle_beta   90.00
_cell.angle_gamma   90.00
#
_symmetry.space_group_name_H-M   'P 1'
#
loop_
_entity.id
_entity.type
_entity.pdbx_description
1 polymer ?
#
loop_
_entity_poly.entity_id
_entity_poly.type
_entity_poly.pdbx_seq_one_letter_code
_entity_poly.pdbx_strand_id
1 'polypeptide(L)'
;MRKILVGAVALAFVATACSVDLTGHSASSTALSSSGGSLNGAAEPIATVVRTALPAVVNVTTDVFQPGPFGNVQQGKCVGTGFIVRQDGIIVTNCHVVEGGSKITVSTSAQTPKQYDARVIGGDCQHDLAVLKIDATGLPTVPLGDSGALVLGQRVIAIGYALALEGGPTVTAGIVSSLDRTITVQDPSCRVCRNGARVYSNVIQTDAAINHGNSGGPLLNMAGQVVGINSAGAVTAENIGFAIAIDSAKDTIQQAIADPLASAAYLGISSQSVTPALAVQLGLPVQSGAYVIATTAGGPAQHAGIKNGDVIVAVDGKAVTTADDVGTILAGLRPGQSVSVDLVSSSGARRSVDVTLGARPLPTQFP
;
A
#
# COMPACT_ATOMS: atom_id res chain seq x y z
N MET A 1 -34.51 -49.41 -4.78
CA MET A 1 -34.64 -48.08 -5.40
C MET A 1 -34.94 -47.06 -4.31
N ARG A 2 -33.92 -46.39 -3.79
CA ARG A 2 -34.07 -45.29 -2.82
C ARG A 2 -33.48 -44.00 -3.46
N LYS A 3 -34.36 -43.06 -3.75
CA LYS A 3 -34.00 -41.74 -4.26
C LYS A 3 -33.50 -40.88 -3.09
N ILE A 4 -32.26 -40.45 -3.15
CA ILE A 4 -31.68 -39.47 -2.23
C ILE A 4 -31.92 -38.08 -2.86
N LEU A 5 -32.71 -37.29 -2.17
CA LEU A 5 -32.95 -35.88 -2.50
C LEU A 5 -31.82 -35.05 -1.89
N VAL A 6 -31.01 -34.41 -2.72
CA VAL A 6 -30.02 -33.44 -2.28
C VAL A 6 -30.70 -32.07 -2.31
N GLY A 7 -30.99 -31.54 -1.13
CA GLY A 7 -31.51 -30.19 -0.96
C GLY A 7 -30.39 -29.17 -1.04
N ALA A 8 -30.43 -28.29 -2.02
CA ALA A 8 -29.60 -27.12 -2.09
C ALA A 8 -30.14 -26.05 -1.14
N VAL A 9 -29.35 -25.69 -0.10
CA VAL A 9 -29.65 -24.56 0.76
C VAL A 9 -29.03 -23.31 0.10
N ALA A 10 -29.91 -22.51 -0.51
CA ALA A 10 -29.55 -21.16 -0.97
C ALA A 10 -29.59 -20.21 0.23
N LEU A 11 -28.44 -19.73 0.66
CA LEU A 11 -28.35 -18.64 1.64
C LEU A 11 -28.60 -17.32 0.91
N ALA A 12 -29.83 -16.81 1.02
CA ALA A 12 -30.16 -15.46 0.61
C ALA A 12 -29.73 -14.47 1.69
N PHE A 13 -28.76 -13.62 1.40
CA PHE A 13 -28.47 -12.45 2.22
C PHE A 13 -29.56 -11.41 1.97
N VAL A 14 -30.51 -11.31 2.89
CA VAL A 14 -31.47 -10.22 2.93
C VAL A 14 -30.78 -9.05 3.67
N ALA A 15 -30.46 -8.00 2.93
CA ALA A 15 -30.09 -6.71 3.51
C ALA A 15 -31.37 -6.09 4.10
N THR A 16 -31.53 -6.21 5.41
CA THR A 16 -32.62 -5.54 6.14
C THR A 16 -32.19 -4.11 6.42
N ALA A 17 -32.64 -3.18 5.59
CA ALA A 17 -32.63 -1.75 5.93
C ALA A 17 -33.68 -1.54 7.03
N CYS A 18 -33.24 -1.32 8.28
CA CYS A 18 -34.11 -0.86 9.36
C CYS A 18 -34.41 0.62 9.14
N SER A 19 -35.58 0.92 8.56
CA SER A 19 -36.21 2.22 8.70
C SER A 19 -36.91 2.26 10.05
N VAL A 20 -36.42 3.06 10.97
CA VAL A 20 -37.11 3.34 12.22
C VAL A 20 -38.01 4.55 11.99
N ASP A 21 -39.32 4.31 12.00
CA ASP A 21 -40.35 5.34 11.94
C ASP A 21 -40.52 5.93 13.34
N LEU A 22 -40.09 7.17 13.56
CA LEU A 22 -40.25 7.90 14.79
C LEU A 22 -41.45 8.86 14.67
N THR A 23 -42.64 8.30 14.82
CA THR A 23 -43.83 9.13 15.07
C THR A 23 -44.04 9.31 16.57
N GLY A 24 -43.87 10.54 17.00
CA GLY A 24 -44.61 11.19 18.05
C GLY A 24 -44.45 10.75 19.51
N HIS A 25 -43.54 11.37 20.23
CA HIS A 25 -43.76 11.72 21.65
C HIS A 25 -43.22 13.14 21.87
N SER A 26 -44.12 14.07 22.15
CA SER A 26 -43.81 15.40 22.65
C SER A 26 -43.22 15.29 24.04
N ALA A 27 -41.91 15.39 24.16
CA ALA A 27 -41.23 15.55 25.43
C ALA A 27 -41.06 17.03 25.75
N SER A 28 -41.64 17.49 26.84
CA SER A 28 -41.46 18.85 27.40
C SER A 28 -39.97 19.14 27.52
N SER A 29 -39.47 20.12 26.83
CA SER A 29 -38.11 20.63 26.93
C SER A 29 -38.00 21.45 28.22
N THR A 30 -37.48 20.81 29.28
CA THR A 30 -36.92 21.55 30.41
C THR A 30 -35.60 22.16 29.92
N ALA A 31 -35.57 23.43 29.71
CA ALA A 31 -34.37 24.20 29.35
C ALA A 31 -33.35 24.05 30.49
N LEU A 32 -32.34 23.19 30.29
CA LEU A 32 -31.12 23.21 31.07
C LEU A 32 -30.40 24.53 30.75
N SER A 33 -30.42 25.48 31.71
CA SER A 33 -29.61 26.68 31.66
C SER A 33 -28.16 26.26 31.53
N SER A 34 -27.60 26.38 30.33
CA SER A 34 -26.16 26.26 30.07
C SER A 34 -25.50 27.45 30.79
N SER A 35 -24.95 27.23 31.98
CA SER A 35 -23.91 28.10 32.50
C SER A 35 -22.74 28.01 31.52
N GLY A 36 -22.64 29.03 30.67
CA GLY A 36 -21.56 29.21 29.75
C GLY A 36 -20.24 29.40 30.48
N GLY A 37 -19.65 28.30 30.94
CA GLY A 37 -18.24 28.24 31.22
C GLY A 37 -17.55 28.36 29.86
N SER A 38 -16.99 29.52 29.55
CA SER A 38 -16.01 29.68 28.47
C SER A 38 -14.89 28.72 28.82
N LEU A 39 -14.91 27.54 28.19
CA LEU A 39 -13.72 26.72 28.02
C LEU A 39 -12.76 27.59 27.25
N ASN A 40 -11.85 28.30 27.92
CA ASN A 40 -10.65 28.88 27.31
C ASN A 40 -9.92 27.71 26.64
N GLY A 41 -10.29 27.48 25.37
CA GLY A 41 -9.88 26.35 24.60
C GLY A 41 -8.40 26.47 24.24
N ALA A 42 -7.56 25.87 25.05
CA ALA A 42 -6.36 25.30 24.45
C ALA A 42 -6.87 24.39 23.33
N ALA A 43 -6.53 24.75 22.08
CA ALA A 43 -6.98 23.99 20.91
C ALA A 43 -6.61 22.53 21.13
N GLU A 44 -7.60 21.62 21.06
CA GLU A 44 -7.36 20.19 21.19
C GLU A 44 -6.16 19.81 20.31
N PRO A 45 -5.10 19.19 20.86
CA PRO A 45 -3.86 18.95 20.10
C PRO A 45 -4.09 18.18 18.79
N ILE A 46 -4.97 17.17 18.82
CA ILE A 46 -5.36 16.40 17.64
C ILE A 46 -6.04 17.30 16.59
N ALA A 47 -7.00 18.12 17.01
CA ALA A 47 -7.71 19.01 16.10
C ALA A 47 -6.77 20.03 15.44
N THR A 48 -5.72 20.44 16.13
CA THR A 48 -4.69 21.35 15.58
C THR A 48 -3.88 20.65 14.49
N VAL A 49 -3.39 19.43 14.75
CA VAL A 49 -2.67 18.62 13.77
C VAL A 49 -3.53 18.38 12.52
N VAL A 50 -4.78 17.95 12.74
CA VAL A 50 -5.73 17.68 11.65
C VAL A 50 -5.95 18.92 10.80
N ARG A 51 -6.22 20.08 11.40
CA ARG A 51 -6.47 21.33 10.68
C ARG A 51 -5.30 21.71 9.78
N THR A 52 -4.08 21.44 10.20
CA THR A 52 -2.86 21.75 9.44
C THR A 52 -2.63 20.73 8.32
N ALA A 53 -2.81 19.45 8.59
CA ALA A 53 -2.50 18.38 7.64
C ALA A 53 -3.62 18.12 6.62
N LEU A 54 -4.89 18.30 7.01
CA LEU A 54 -6.07 17.98 6.22
C LEU A 54 -6.06 18.58 4.81
N PRO A 55 -5.65 19.84 4.59
CA PRO A 55 -5.62 20.43 3.25
C PRO A 55 -4.66 19.71 2.28
N ALA A 56 -3.66 19.00 2.80
CA ALA A 56 -2.72 18.23 2.00
C ALA A 56 -3.19 16.78 1.72
N VAL A 57 -4.28 16.34 2.36
CA VAL A 57 -4.84 15.00 2.13
C VAL A 57 -5.80 15.04 0.96
N VAL A 58 -5.70 14.11 0.05
CA VAL A 58 -6.47 14.06 -1.20
C VAL A 58 -7.17 12.72 -1.37
N ASN A 59 -8.33 12.74 -2.02
CA ASN A 59 -8.99 11.54 -2.50
C ASN A 59 -8.33 11.10 -3.82
N VAL A 60 -8.02 9.82 -3.94
CA VAL A 60 -7.50 9.21 -5.16
C VAL A 60 -8.54 8.24 -5.69
N THR A 61 -9.05 8.49 -6.87
CA THR A 61 -10.01 7.62 -7.56
C THR A 61 -9.38 7.09 -8.83
N THR A 62 -9.46 5.78 -9.02
CA THR A 62 -8.89 5.09 -10.17
C THR A 62 -10.00 4.34 -10.90
N ASP A 63 -10.18 4.61 -12.19
CA ASP A 63 -11.10 3.86 -13.05
C ASP A 63 -10.44 2.53 -13.43
N VAL A 64 -11.07 1.41 -13.07
CA VAL A 64 -10.58 0.05 -13.32
C VAL A 64 -11.55 -0.72 -14.20
N PHE A 65 -11.05 -1.67 -14.99
CA PHE A 65 -11.87 -2.60 -15.75
C PHE A 65 -11.85 -3.96 -15.06
N GLN A 66 -13.02 -4.48 -14.73
CA GLN A 66 -13.18 -5.78 -14.09
C GLN A 66 -13.99 -6.73 -14.99
N PRO A 67 -13.66 -8.04 -15.01
CA PRO A 67 -14.50 -9.03 -15.68
C PRO A 67 -15.86 -9.11 -15.00
N GLY A 68 -16.92 -8.90 -15.74
CA GLY A 68 -18.29 -9.09 -15.26
C GLY A 68 -18.71 -10.57 -15.27
N PRO A 69 -19.81 -10.91 -14.60
CA PRO A 69 -20.27 -12.31 -14.40
C PRO A 69 -20.58 -13.09 -15.69
N PHE A 70 -20.74 -12.39 -16.82
CA PHE A 70 -21.06 -12.99 -18.13
C PHE A 70 -19.94 -12.78 -19.16
N GLY A 71 -18.68 -12.56 -18.71
CA GLY A 71 -17.55 -12.33 -19.61
C GLY A 71 -17.52 -10.92 -20.27
N ASN A 72 -18.45 -10.04 -19.89
CA ASN A 72 -18.41 -8.63 -20.27
C ASN A 72 -17.42 -7.87 -19.37
N VAL A 73 -16.83 -6.79 -19.89
CA VAL A 73 -15.99 -5.88 -19.11
C VAL A 73 -16.89 -4.86 -18.43
N GLN A 74 -16.79 -4.77 -17.10
CA GLN A 74 -17.47 -3.74 -16.32
C GLN A 74 -16.47 -2.69 -15.84
N GLN A 75 -16.85 -1.43 -15.95
CA GLN A 75 -16.09 -0.34 -15.38
C GLN A 75 -16.39 -0.23 -13.89
N GLY A 76 -15.35 -0.32 -13.06
CA GLY A 76 -15.38 -0.11 -11.63
C GLY A 76 -14.55 1.10 -11.24
N LYS A 77 -14.61 1.46 -9.95
CA LYS A 77 -13.76 2.50 -9.38
C LYS A 77 -13.09 1.96 -8.12
N CYS A 78 -11.77 2.13 -8.03
CA CYS A 78 -11.05 2.04 -6.78
C CYS A 78 -10.97 3.43 -6.14
N VAL A 79 -11.24 3.51 -4.84
CA VAL A 79 -11.15 4.75 -4.07
C VAL A 79 -10.16 4.55 -2.94
N GLY A 80 -9.24 5.47 -2.82
CA GLY A 80 -8.24 5.53 -1.77
C GLY A 80 -7.88 6.96 -1.42
N THR A 81 -6.82 7.10 -0.68
CA THR A 81 -6.31 8.37 -0.18
C THR A 81 -4.89 8.59 -0.68
N GLY A 82 -4.48 9.83 -0.77
CA GLY A 82 -3.09 10.24 -0.96
C GLY A 82 -2.79 11.48 -0.11
N PHE A 83 -1.54 11.87 -0.06
CA PHE A 83 -1.12 13.12 0.56
C PHE A 83 -0.06 13.82 -0.26
N ILE A 84 -0.16 15.14 -0.29
CA ILE A 84 0.70 16.02 -1.09
C ILE A 84 1.99 16.28 -0.31
N VAL A 85 3.13 15.94 -0.90
CA VAL A 85 4.47 16.11 -0.30
C VAL A 85 5.25 17.29 -0.91
N ARG A 86 4.83 17.78 -2.09
CA ARG A 86 5.42 18.96 -2.73
C ARG A 86 4.34 19.86 -3.32
N GLN A 87 4.57 21.17 -3.22
CA GLN A 87 3.62 22.20 -3.66
C GLN A 87 3.32 22.18 -5.16
N ASP A 88 4.16 21.56 -5.97
CA ASP A 88 3.98 21.39 -7.40
C ASP A 88 3.16 20.15 -7.78
N GLY A 89 2.54 19.46 -6.80
CA GLY A 89 1.59 18.38 -7.06
C GLY A 89 2.16 16.97 -7.02
N ILE A 90 3.23 16.73 -6.26
CA ILE A 90 3.69 15.38 -5.97
C ILE A 90 2.87 14.81 -4.81
N ILE A 91 2.31 13.63 -5.03
CA ILE A 91 1.41 12.93 -4.11
C ILE A 91 1.90 11.53 -3.88
N VAL A 92 1.84 11.09 -2.64
CA VAL A 92 2.13 9.70 -2.23
C VAL A 92 0.82 8.98 -1.95
N THR A 93 0.73 7.74 -2.38
CA THR A 93 -0.40 6.82 -2.13
C THR A 93 0.06 5.37 -2.16
N ASN A 94 -0.82 4.41 -1.91
CA ASN A 94 -0.51 3.00 -2.13
C ASN A 94 -0.59 2.59 -3.61
N CYS A 95 0.21 1.58 -3.99
CA CYS A 95 0.18 1.04 -5.35
C CYS A 95 -1.18 0.40 -5.66
N HIS A 96 -1.75 -0.38 -4.73
CA HIS A 96 -3.04 -1.05 -4.96
C HIS A 96 -4.21 -0.08 -5.21
N VAL A 97 -4.09 1.19 -4.82
CA VAL A 97 -5.10 2.23 -5.11
C VAL A 97 -5.10 2.60 -6.60
N VAL A 98 -3.96 2.48 -7.28
CA VAL A 98 -3.78 2.90 -8.68
C VAL A 98 -3.47 1.76 -9.63
N GLU A 99 -3.21 0.56 -9.12
CA GLU A 99 -2.86 -0.63 -9.91
C GLU A 99 -3.99 -1.02 -10.87
N GLY A 100 -3.64 -1.29 -12.13
CA GLY A 100 -4.59 -1.69 -13.18
C GLY A 100 -5.55 -0.60 -13.63
N GLY A 101 -5.35 0.64 -13.20
CA GLY A 101 -6.21 1.77 -13.56
C GLY A 101 -5.95 2.31 -14.95
N SER A 102 -7.04 2.69 -15.63
CA SER A 102 -6.99 3.38 -16.94
C SER A 102 -6.95 4.89 -16.80
N LYS A 103 -7.52 5.44 -15.73
CA LYS A 103 -7.54 6.85 -15.40
C LYS A 103 -7.44 7.04 -13.90
N ILE A 104 -6.56 7.96 -13.46
CA ILE A 104 -6.41 8.34 -12.07
C ILE A 104 -6.85 9.78 -11.92
N THR A 105 -7.78 10.03 -10.98
CA THR A 105 -8.28 11.36 -10.65
C THR A 105 -7.98 11.65 -9.17
N VAL A 106 -7.46 12.84 -8.90
CA VAL A 106 -7.20 13.32 -7.55
C VAL A 106 -8.15 14.46 -7.23
N SER A 107 -8.84 14.37 -6.08
CA SER A 107 -9.71 15.42 -5.58
C SER A 107 -9.18 16.00 -4.26
N THR A 108 -9.06 17.30 -4.16
CA THR A 108 -8.58 17.97 -2.95
C THR A 108 -9.65 18.00 -1.85
N SER A 109 -9.22 18.09 -0.58
CA SER A 109 -10.09 18.16 0.59
C SER A 109 -10.64 19.57 0.90
N ALA A 110 -10.47 20.53 -0.01
CA ALA A 110 -10.98 21.90 0.18
C ALA A 110 -12.52 21.94 0.25
N GLN A 111 -13.08 23.02 0.82
CA GLN A 111 -14.54 23.24 0.84
C GLN A 111 -15.16 23.22 -0.56
N THR A 112 -14.39 23.63 -1.56
CA THR A 112 -14.73 23.44 -2.98
C THR A 112 -13.68 22.50 -3.57
N PRO A 113 -13.94 21.19 -3.62
CA PRO A 113 -12.97 20.21 -4.12
C PRO A 113 -12.61 20.52 -5.58
N LYS A 114 -11.31 20.56 -5.86
CA LYS A 114 -10.79 20.61 -7.21
C LYS A 114 -10.36 19.20 -7.63
N GLN A 115 -10.67 18.85 -8.86
CA GLN A 115 -10.28 17.59 -9.46
C GLN A 115 -9.15 17.81 -10.45
N TYR A 116 -8.20 16.90 -10.46
CA TYR A 116 -7.05 16.88 -11.34
C TYR A 116 -6.85 15.47 -11.90
N ASP A 117 -6.51 15.39 -13.18
CA ASP A 117 -5.98 14.14 -13.74
C ASP A 117 -4.57 13.93 -13.17
N ALA A 118 -4.30 12.70 -12.74
CA ALA A 118 -3.03 12.33 -12.15
C ALA A 118 -2.33 11.27 -13.01
N ARG A 119 -1.00 11.29 -12.99
CA ARG A 119 -0.17 10.25 -13.58
C ARG A 119 0.79 9.66 -12.56
N VAL A 120 1.06 8.38 -12.64
CA VAL A 120 2.11 7.75 -11.84
C VAL A 120 3.45 8.20 -12.39
N ILE A 121 4.33 8.67 -11.52
CA ILE A 121 5.69 9.11 -11.87
C ILE A 121 6.77 8.20 -11.29
N GLY A 122 6.40 7.27 -10.44
CA GLY A 122 7.29 6.28 -9.84
C GLY A 122 6.55 5.51 -8.75
N GLY A 123 7.23 4.55 -8.16
CA GLY A 123 6.69 3.74 -7.07
C GLY A 123 7.34 2.38 -6.95
N ASP A 124 6.92 1.64 -5.95
CA ASP A 124 7.30 0.25 -5.70
C ASP A 124 6.07 -0.56 -5.30
N CYS A 125 5.46 -1.22 -6.27
CA CYS A 125 4.25 -2.01 -6.02
C CYS A 125 4.50 -3.28 -5.20
N GLN A 126 5.74 -3.74 -5.09
CA GLN A 126 6.07 -4.83 -4.18
C GLN A 126 5.91 -4.40 -2.72
N HIS A 127 6.26 -3.15 -2.42
CA HIS A 127 6.10 -2.53 -1.10
C HIS A 127 4.86 -1.61 -1.04
N ASP A 128 3.94 -1.79 -2.00
CA ASP A 128 2.65 -1.09 -2.06
C ASP A 128 2.74 0.45 -2.04
N LEU A 129 3.70 1.01 -2.75
CA LEU A 129 3.95 2.44 -2.84
C LEU A 129 3.78 2.95 -4.27
N ALA A 130 3.07 4.08 -4.44
CA ALA A 130 2.97 4.83 -5.68
C ALA A 130 3.17 6.33 -5.44
N VAL A 131 3.85 6.98 -6.38
CA VAL A 131 4.05 8.43 -6.40
C VAL A 131 3.36 8.99 -7.62
N LEU A 132 2.47 9.95 -7.39
CA LEU A 132 1.66 10.57 -8.43
C LEU A 132 2.08 12.02 -8.66
N LYS A 133 1.78 12.52 -9.86
CA LYS A 133 1.92 13.92 -10.23
C LYS A 133 0.60 14.44 -10.78
N ILE A 134 0.17 15.58 -10.26
CA ILE A 134 -0.91 16.40 -10.81
C ILE A 134 -0.35 17.74 -11.31
N ASP A 135 -0.96 18.31 -12.33
CA ASP A 135 -0.53 19.61 -12.87
C ASP A 135 -1.19 20.75 -12.10
N ALA A 136 -0.59 21.07 -10.95
CA ALA A 136 -1.01 22.14 -10.05
C ALA A 136 0.20 22.69 -9.30
N THR A 137 0.09 23.91 -8.78
CA THR A 137 1.14 24.61 -8.03
C THR A 137 0.56 25.30 -6.80
N GLY A 138 1.42 25.61 -5.83
CA GLY A 138 1.00 26.30 -4.59
C GLY A 138 0.10 25.45 -3.70
N LEU A 139 0.18 24.12 -3.84
CA LEU A 139 -0.64 23.21 -3.06
C LEU A 139 -0.13 23.11 -1.60
N PRO A 140 -1.04 22.90 -0.64
CA PRO A 140 -0.67 22.57 0.72
C PRO A 140 0.08 21.23 0.76
N THR A 141 1.04 21.12 1.65
CA THR A 141 1.86 19.91 1.80
C THR A 141 1.90 19.46 3.25
N VAL A 142 2.16 18.16 3.45
CA VAL A 142 2.45 17.60 4.77
C VAL A 142 3.91 17.14 4.81
N PRO A 143 4.67 17.47 5.88
CA PRO A 143 6.07 17.08 5.99
C PRO A 143 6.20 15.58 6.27
N LEU A 144 7.24 14.95 5.70
CA LEU A 144 7.64 13.59 6.06
C LEU A 144 8.41 13.63 7.38
N GLY A 145 8.04 12.75 8.30
CA GLY A 145 8.68 12.58 9.61
C GLY A 145 9.76 11.51 9.60
N ASP A 146 9.98 10.93 10.76
CA ASP A 146 10.96 9.87 11.01
C ASP A 146 10.23 8.71 11.71
N SER A 147 10.08 7.58 11.02
CA SER A 147 9.42 6.39 11.60
C SER A 147 10.37 5.59 12.49
N GLY A 148 11.69 5.74 12.32
CA GLY A 148 12.69 5.10 13.17
C GLY A 148 12.75 5.70 14.57
N ALA A 149 12.23 6.93 14.76
CA ALA A 149 12.14 7.58 16.07
C ALA A 149 10.84 7.26 16.84
N LEU A 150 9.94 6.44 16.27
CA LEU A 150 8.69 6.07 16.93
C LEU A 150 8.93 5.16 18.14
N VAL A 151 8.08 5.34 19.16
CA VAL A 151 8.08 4.48 20.33
C VAL A 151 6.68 3.91 20.59
N LEU A 152 6.60 2.75 21.22
CA LEU A 152 5.33 2.12 21.58
C LEU A 152 4.52 3.03 22.51
N GLY A 153 3.21 3.12 22.28
CA GLY A 153 2.31 4.00 23.02
C GLY A 153 2.30 5.45 22.52
N GLN A 154 3.14 5.82 21.56
CA GLN A 154 3.13 7.17 20.97
C GLN A 154 1.82 7.40 20.22
N ARG A 155 1.19 8.57 20.42
CA ARG A 155 -0.04 8.95 19.74
C ARG A 155 0.17 9.15 18.24
N VAL A 156 -0.76 8.61 17.45
CA VAL A 156 -0.79 8.76 15.99
C VAL A 156 -2.21 9.09 15.52
N ILE A 157 -2.30 9.74 14.35
CA ILE A 157 -3.55 10.18 13.74
C ILE A 157 -3.54 9.66 12.31
N ALA A 158 -4.55 8.88 11.93
CA ALA A 158 -4.76 8.45 10.56
C ALA A 158 -5.83 9.33 9.89
N ILE A 159 -5.57 9.75 8.67
CA ILE A 159 -6.51 10.54 7.86
C ILE A 159 -6.72 9.84 6.53
N GLY A 160 -7.99 9.77 6.07
CA GLY A 160 -8.28 9.24 4.75
C GLY A 160 -9.76 9.25 4.40
N TYR A 161 -10.09 8.92 3.15
CA TYR A 161 -11.44 8.90 2.61
C TYR A 161 -12.10 7.52 2.82
N ALA A 162 -12.28 7.15 4.10
CA ALA A 162 -12.82 5.85 4.49
C ALA A 162 -14.17 5.58 3.81
N LEU A 163 -14.34 4.37 3.26
CA LEU A 163 -15.58 3.86 2.66
C LEU A 163 -16.16 4.76 1.56
N ALA A 164 -15.38 5.65 0.97
CA ALA A 164 -15.84 6.62 -0.02
C ALA A 164 -17.09 7.44 0.43
N LEU A 165 -17.21 7.69 1.74
CA LEU A 165 -18.33 8.42 2.31
C LEU A 165 -18.33 9.87 1.82
N GLU A 166 -19.54 10.39 1.59
CA GLU A 166 -19.72 11.82 1.32
C GLU A 166 -19.36 12.66 2.57
N GLY A 167 -18.88 13.88 2.38
CA GLY A 167 -18.59 14.81 3.47
C GLY A 167 -17.11 15.00 3.79
N GLY A 168 -16.20 14.37 3.04
CA GLY A 168 -14.76 14.59 3.17
C GLY A 168 -14.02 13.46 3.90
N PRO A 169 -12.72 13.65 4.23
CA PRO A 169 -11.91 12.62 4.85
C PRO A 169 -12.29 12.35 6.31
N THR A 170 -12.16 11.09 6.69
CA THR A 170 -12.33 10.60 8.06
C THR A 170 -11.00 10.74 8.82
N VAL A 171 -11.08 11.11 10.08
CA VAL A 171 -9.95 11.19 11.01
C VAL A 171 -10.14 10.17 12.10
N THR A 172 -9.12 9.34 12.34
CA THR A 172 -9.06 8.44 13.47
C THR A 172 -7.77 8.66 14.26
N ALA A 173 -7.78 8.39 15.54
CA ALA A 173 -6.61 8.54 16.40
C ALA A 173 -6.40 7.28 17.25
N GLY A 174 -5.14 6.97 17.50
CA GLY A 174 -4.72 5.82 18.28
C GLY A 174 -3.29 5.98 18.74
N ILE A 175 -2.64 4.86 19.00
CA ILE A 175 -1.24 4.78 19.41
C ILE A 175 -0.45 3.83 18.49
N VAL A 176 0.86 3.92 18.54
CA VAL A 176 1.77 2.91 18.01
C VAL A 176 1.66 1.67 18.91
N SER A 177 1.06 0.61 18.40
CA SER A 177 0.83 -0.64 19.14
C SER A 177 1.99 -1.64 18.96
N SER A 178 2.67 -1.60 17.79
CA SER A 178 3.88 -2.40 17.52
C SER A 178 4.67 -1.78 16.37
N LEU A 179 5.95 -2.10 16.29
CA LEU A 179 6.89 -1.69 15.24
C LEU A 179 7.53 -2.93 14.61
N ASP A 180 8.15 -2.74 13.43
CA ASP A 180 8.98 -3.71 12.72
C ASP A 180 8.28 -5.06 12.44
N ARG A 181 6.96 -5.05 12.25
CA ARG A 181 6.23 -6.27 11.91
C ARG A 181 6.29 -6.57 10.42
N THR A 182 6.31 -7.86 10.11
CA THR A 182 6.03 -8.37 8.77
C THR A 182 4.64 -9.02 8.78
N ILE A 183 3.78 -8.59 7.87
CA ILE A 183 2.43 -9.14 7.73
C ILE A 183 2.19 -9.62 6.30
N THR A 184 1.33 -10.62 6.15
CA THR A 184 0.87 -11.12 4.84
C THR A 184 -0.63 -10.91 4.75
N VAL A 185 -1.06 -10.20 3.72
CA VAL A 185 -2.47 -9.90 3.45
C VAL A 185 -2.89 -10.57 2.16
N GLN A 186 -4.02 -11.29 2.17
CA GLN A 186 -4.60 -11.83 0.95
C GLN A 186 -5.17 -10.68 0.11
N ASP A 187 -4.66 -10.52 -1.09
CA ASP A 187 -5.10 -9.53 -2.08
C ASP A 187 -5.19 -10.19 -3.45
N PRO A 188 -6.33 -10.84 -3.76
CA PRO A 188 -6.52 -11.50 -5.04
C PRO A 188 -6.45 -10.56 -6.26
N SER A 189 -6.60 -9.26 -6.04
CA SER A 189 -6.51 -8.23 -7.09
C SER A 189 -5.09 -7.81 -7.41
N CYS A 190 -4.15 -8.12 -6.54
CA CYS A 190 -2.75 -7.75 -6.71
C CYS A 190 -2.09 -8.53 -7.86
N ARG A 191 -1.73 -7.82 -8.92
CA ARG A 191 -1.11 -8.42 -10.11
C ARG A 191 0.38 -8.71 -9.96
N VAL A 192 1.05 -8.00 -9.04
CA VAL A 192 2.48 -8.19 -8.73
C VAL A 192 2.71 -9.14 -7.56
N CYS A 193 1.64 -9.52 -6.84
CA CYS A 193 1.72 -10.40 -5.68
C CYS A 193 1.74 -11.86 -6.07
N ARG A 194 2.50 -12.62 -5.31
CA ARG A 194 2.53 -14.06 -5.47
C ARG A 194 1.31 -14.70 -4.79
N ASN A 195 0.60 -15.57 -5.53
CA ASN A 195 -0.58 -16.31 -5.02
C ASN A 195 -1.67 -15.39 -4.43
N GLY A 196 -1.77 -14.15 -4.92
CA GLY A 196 -2.73 -13.19 -4.39
C GLY A 196 -2.45 -12.78 -2.95
N ALA A 197 -1.21 -12.85 -2.49
CA ALA A 197 -0.81 -12.44 -1.15
C ALA A 197 0.25 -11.34 -1.21
N ARG A 198 -0.02 -10.20 -0.60
CA ARG A 198 0.90 -9.08 -0.46
C ARG A 198 1.63 -9.19 0.88
N VAL A 199 2.95 -9.10 0.85
CA VAL A 199 3.78 -9.10 2.06
C VAL A 199 4.23 -7.68 2.34
N TYR A 200 3.94 -7.20 3.53
CA TYR A 200 4.40 -5.92 4.04
C TYR A 200 5.45 -6.17 5.12
N SER A 201 6.65 -5.73 4.90
CA SER A 201 7.72 -5.70 5.90
C SER A 201 7.84 -4.34 6.54
N ASN A 202 8.33 -4.30 7.77
CA ASN A 202 8.57 -3.06 8.53
C ASN A 202 7.31 -2.17 8.64
N VAL A 203 6.18 -2.77 9.06
CA VAL A 203 4.94 -2.01 9.27
C VAL A 203 4.79 -1.55 10.71
N ILE A 204 4.19 -0.36 10.84
CA ILE A 204 3.71 0.20 12.09
C ILE A 204 2.32 -0.38 12.35
N GLN A 205 2.11 -1.03 13.49
CA GLN A 205 0.78 -1.41 13.95
C GLN A 205 0.19 -0.32 14.83
N THR A 206 -1.09 0.00 14.64
CA THR A 206 -1.83 0.99 15.42
C THR A 206 -3.25 0.49 15.72
N ASP A 207 -3.84 0.99 16.78
CA ASP A 207 -5.27 0.83 17.12
C ASP A 207 -6.14 1.97 16.55
N ALA A 208 -5.53 2.97 15.88
CA ALA A 208 -6.26 3.90 15.03
C ALA A 208 -7.03 3.10 13.97
N ALA A 209 -8.32 3.37 13.81
CA ALA A 209 -9.15 2.63 12.86
C ALA A 209 -8.69 2.89 11.41
N ILE A 210 -8.13 1.86 10.77
CA ILE A 210 -7.75 1.85 9.35
C ILE A 210 -8.76 0.96 8.62
N ASN A 211 -9.49 1.54 7.69
CA ASN A 211 -10.53 0.89 6.90
C ASN A 211 -10.32 1.14 5.40
N HIS A 212 -11.08 0.44 4.56
CA HIS A 212 -11.09 0.67 3.12
C HIS A 212 -11.30 2.17 2.81
N GLY A 213 -10.46 2.71 1.95
CA GLY A 213 -10.42 4.11 1.58
C GLY A 213 -9.40 4.95 2.35
N ASN A 214 -8.98 4.55 3.58
CA ASN A 214 -7.83 5.19 4.25
C ASN A 214 -6.50 4.81 3.61
N SER A 215 -6.46 3.73 2.84
CA SER A 215 -5.25 3.26 2.14
C SER A 215 -4.62 4.37 1.31
N GLY A 216 -3.30 4.55 1.47
CA GLY A 216 -2.51 5.61 0.83
C GLY A 216 -2.54 6.94 1.58
N GLY A 217 -3.39 7.09 2.59
CA GLY A 217 -3.43 8.27 3.45
C GLY A 217 -2.30 8.33 4.48
N PRO A 218 -2.05 9.49 5.09
CA PRO A 218 -0.98 9.65 6.07
C PRO A 218 -1.38 9.09 7.44
N LEU A 219 -0.41 8.43 8.10
CA LEU A 219 -0.35 8.26 9.55
C LEU A 219 0.56 9.35 10.09
N LEU A 220 0.02 10.24 10.94
CA LEU A 220 0.72 11.42 11.45
C LEU A 220 1.14 11.22 12.91
N ASN A 221 2.28 11.79 13.29
CA ASN A 221 2.62 12.03 14.67
C ASN A 221 1.96 13.32 15.20
N MET A 222 2.13 13.61 16.49
CA MET A 222 1.54 14.80 17.14
C MET A 222 2.22 16.12 16.70
N ALA A 223 3.33 16.06 15.94
CA ALA A 223 3.92 17.24 15.29
C ALA A 223 3.36 17.50 13.87
N GLY A 224 2.39 16.67 13.40
CA GLY A 224 1.79 16.79 12.08
C GLY A 224 2.68 16.27 10.95
N GLN A 225 3.67 15.44 11.26
CA GLN A 225 4.57 14.83 10.29
C GLN A 225 4.09 13.42 9.95
N VAL A 226 4.21 13.02 8.69
CA VAL A 226 3.87 11.68 8.22
C VAL A 226 4.93 10.70 8.71
N VAL A 227 4.53 9.74 9.56
CA VAL A 227 5.38 8.67 10.06
C VAL A 227 5.06 7.32 9.42
N GLY A 228 3.92 7.23 8.71
CA GLY A 228 3.55 6.04 7.96
C GLY A 228 2.52 6.34 6.87
N ILE A 229 2.34 5.36 5.97
CA ILE A 229 1.33 5.37 4.91
C ILE A 229 0.30 4.31 5.29
N ASN A 230 -0.94 4.73 5.57
CA ASN A 230 -2.01 3.80 5.94
C ASN A 230 -2.18 2.76 4.83
N SER A 231 -2.20 1.49 5.19
CA SER A 231 -2.53 0.40 4.28
C SER A 231 -3.68 -0.37 4.89
N ALA A 232 -4.66 -0.84 4.09
CA ALA A 232 -5.84 -1.50 4.61
C ALA A 232 -5.46 -2.68 5.51
N GLY A 233 -5.96 -2.66 6.73
CA GLY A 233 -5.61 -3.60 7.78
C GLY A 233 -6.08 -5.03 7.52
N ALA A 234 -5.66 -5.93 8.38
CA ALA A 234 -6.10 -7.32 8.41
C ALA A 234 -7.63 -7.37 8.55
N VAL A 235 -8.30 -7.86 7.51
CA VAL A 235 -9.77 -7.92 7.39
C VAL A 235 -10.44 -8.75 8.50
N THR A 236 -9.66 -9.44 9.34
CA THR A 236 -10.14 -10.43 10.31
C THR A 236 -9.96 -10.03 11.79
N ALA A 237 -9.40 -8.86 12.07
CA ALA A 237 -9.17 -8.43 13.46
C ALA A 237 -9.64 -6.99 13.69
N GLU A 238 -10.47 -6.79 14.69
CA GLU A 238 -10.91 -5.46 15.10
C GLU A 238 -9.76 -4.71 15.82
N ASN A 239 -9.69 -3.40 15.62
CA ASN A 239 -8.71 -2.50 16.26
C ASN A 239 -7.23 -2.84 15.97
N ILE A 240 -6.97 -3.44 14.80
CA ILE A 240 -5.61 -3.66 14.31
C ILE A 240 -5.48 -3.03 12.92
N GLY A 241 -4.86 -1.86 12.87
CA GLY A 241 -4.48 -1.15 11.65
C GLY A 241 -2.98 -1.28 11.40
N PHE A 242 -2.58 -1.18 10.13
CA PHE A 242 -1.19 -1.20 9.71
C PHE A 242 -0.88 -0.01 8.81
N ALA A 243 0.31 0.54 8.97
CA ALA A 243 0.86 1.56 8.08
C ALA A 243 2.29 1.17 7.66
N ILE A 244 2.64 1.42 6.41
CA ILE A 244 3.99 1.27 5.90
C ILE A 244 4.83 2.37 6.53
N ALA A 245 5.94 2.01 7.17
CA ALA A 245 6.86 2.97 7.80
C ALA A 245 7.37 3.97 6.76
N ILE A 246 7.33 5.27 7.06
CA ILE A 246 7.66 6.31 6.07
C ILE A 246 9.12 6.25 5.62
N ASP A 247 10.03 5.83 6.49
CA ASP A 247 11.44 5.72 6.14
C ASP A 247 11.69 4.67 5.05
N SER A 248 10.89 3.60 5.00
CA SER A 248 10.94 2.61 3.93
C SER A 248 10.49 3.16 2.56
N ALA A 249 9.75 4.27 2.56
CA ALA A 249 9.20 4.88 1.35
C ALA A 249 10.04 6.08 0.84
N LYS A 250 10.86 6.72 1.70
CA LYS A 250 11.56 7.98 1.39
C LYS A 250 12.41 7.91 0.13
N ASP A 251 13.23 6.87 -0.01
CA ASP A 251 14.13 6.73 -1.16
C ASP A 251 13.34 6.58 -2.47
N THR A 252 12.28 5.78 -2.47
CA THR A 252 11.41 5.63 -3.64
C THR A 252 10.70 6.93 -3.99
N ILE A 253 10.23 7.70 -2.99
CA ILE A 253 9.62 9.00 -3.20
C ILE A 253 10.63 9.98 -3.81
N GLN A 254 11.84 10.04 -3.25
CA GLN A 254 12.89 10.94 -3.75
C GLN A 254 13.33 10.55 -5.16
N GLN A 255 13.48 9.27 -5.44
CA GLN A 255 13.82 8.79 -6.78
C GLN A 255 12.74 9.15 -7.80
N ALA A 256 11.47 8.95 -7.48
CA ALA A 256 10.35 9.33 -8.36
C ALA A 256 10.29 10.84 -8.62
N ILE A 257 10.72 11.66 -7.65
CA ILE A 257 10.79 13.12 -7.79
C ILE A 257 11.98 13.55 -8.64
N ALA A 258 13.14 12.91 -8.46
CA ALA A 258 14.38 13.28 -9.14
C ALA A 258 14.37 12.83 -10.61
N ASP A 259 13.78 11.69 -10.89
CA ASP A 259 13.67 11.12 -12.22
C ASP A 259 12.23 10.59 -12.44
N PRO A 260 11.29 11.50 -12.76
CA PRO A 260 9.90 11.14 -12.99
C PRO A 260 9.79 10.24 -14.22
N LEU A 261 9.72 8.97 -14.09
CA LEU A 261 9.62 7.89 -15.06
C LEU A 261 10.78 6.88 -14.92
N ALA A 262 11.79 7.13 -14.09
CA ALA A 262 12.72 6.10 -13.70
C ALA A 262 11.91 5.01 -12.99
N SER A 263 11.57 3.98 -13.74
CA SER A 263 11.07 2.74 -13.15
C SER A 263 12.16 2.20 -12.23
N ALA A 264 11.82 1.71 -11.06
CA ALA A 264 12.77 1.00 -10.20
C ALA A 264 13.47 -0.10 -11.01
N ALA A 265 14.75 -0.32 -10.74
CA ALA A 265 15.49 -1.41 -11.36
C ALA A 265 14.75 -2.73 -11.14
N TYR A 266 14.69 -3.55 -12.19
CA TYR A 266 13.83 -4.72 -12.24
C TYR A 266 14.60 -5.93 -12.76
N LEU A 267 14.63 -6.99 -11.96
CA LEU A 267 15.25 -8.26 -12.36
C LEU A 267 14.26 -9.18 -13.08
N GLY A 268 12.97 -9.07 -12.79
CA GLY A 268 11.94 -9.87 -13.42
C GLY A 268 11.83 -11.29 -12.86
N ILE A 269 11.86 -11.41 -11.54
CA ILE A 269 11.69 -12.68 -10.82
C ILE A 269 10.58 -12.60 -9.79
N SER A 270 10.01 -13.76 -9.48
CA SER A 270 9.30 -14.03 -8.25
C SER A 270 10.16 -14.96 -7.41
N SER A 271 10.46 -14.60 -6.18
CA SER A 271 11.35 -15.36 -5.30
C SER A 271 10.80 -15.49 -3.88
N GLN A 272 11.32 -16.44 -3.13
CA GLN A 272 11.09 -16.58 -1.70
C GLN A 272 12.39 -16.87 -0.97
N SER A 273 12.46 -16.47 0.29
CA SER A 273 13.62 -16.73 1.13
C SER A 273 13.80 -18.23 1.35
N VAL A 274 15.03 -18.70 1.16
CA VAL A 274 15.41 -20.06 1.53
C VAL A 274 15.50 -20.14 3.04
N THR A 275 14.66 -20.98 3.63
CA THR A 275 14.74 -21.37 5.05
C THR A 275 15.29 -22.77 5.16
N PRO A 276 15.84 -23.21 6.32
CA PRO A 276 16.29 -24.59 6.50
C PRO A 276 15.19 -25.62 6.18
N ALA A 277 13.95 -25.35 6.55
CA ALA A 277 12.80 -26.20 6.23
C ALA A 277 12.56 -26.31 4.73
N LEU A 278 12.56 -25.18 4.02
CA LEU A 278 12.40 -25.15 2.56
C LEU A 278 13.57 -25.83 1.85
N ALA A 279 14.79 -25.63 2.33
CA ALA A 279 15.97 -26.29 1.77
C ALA A 279 15.85 -27.80 1.82
N VAL A 280 15.42 -28.37 2.95
CA VAL A 280 15.15 -29.78 3.10
C VAL A 280 14.00 -30.25 2.20
N GLN A 281 12.90 -29.52 2.17
CA GLN A 281 11.72 -29.86 1.38
C GLN A 281 12.00 -29.92 -0.12
N LEU A 282 12.82 -29.01 -0.64
CA LEU A 282 13.14 -28.91 -2.06
C LEU A 282 14.49 -29.54 -2.43
N GLY A 283 15.22 -30.12 -1.46
CA GLY A 283 16.55 -30.71 -1.67
C GLY A 283 17.56 -29.66 -2.14
N LEU A 284 17.49 -28.43 -1.64
CA LEU A 284 18.39 -27.36 -2.07
C LEU A 284 19.80 -27.54 -1.45
N PRO A 285 20.84 -27.23 -2.22
CA PRO A 285 22.24 -27.38 -1.74
C PRO A 285 22.70 -26.19 -0.86
N VAL A 286 21.82 -25.22 -0.57
CA VAL A 286 22.08 -24.03 0.24
C VAL A 286 20.98 -23.84 1.28
N GLN A 287 21.32 -23.18 2.41
CA GLN A 287 20.41 -22.98 3.54
C GLN A 287 19.85 -21.54 3.63
N SER A 288 20.31 -20.64 2.74
CA SER A 288 19.89 -19.23 2.65
C SER A 288 19.98 -18.74 1.21
N GLY A 289 19.32 -17.63 0.92
CA GLY A 289 19.27 -17.04 -0.40
C GLY A 289 17.85 -16.77 -0.88
N ALA A 290 17.71 -16.31 -2.12
CA ALA A 290 16.42 -16.09 -2.78
C ALA A 290 16.16 -17.20 -3.80
N TYR A 291 15.26 -18.13 -3.48
CA TYR A 291 14.83 -19.19 -4.39
C TYR A 291 13.91 -18.62 -5.48
N VAL A 292 14.31 -18.77 -6.73
CA VAL A 292 13.55 -18.29 -7.90
C VAL A 292 12.42 -19.25 -8.21
N ILE A 293 11.20 -18.76 -8.06
CA ILE A 293 9.99 -19.54 -8.29
C ILE A 293 9.51 -19.37 -9.72
N ALA A 294 9.62 -18.13 -10.23
CA ALA A 294 9.23 -17.79 -11.59
C ALA A 294 10.09 -16.65 -12.10
N THR A 295 10.29 -16.63 -13.42
CA THR A 295 10.83 -15.48 -14.14
C THR A 295 9.73 -14.87 -15.00
N THR A 296 9.72 -13.55 -15.13
CA THR A 296 8.80 -12.84 -16.05
C THR A 296 9.16 -13.17 -17.49
N ALA A 297 8.16 -13.52 -18.27
CA ALA A 297 8.34 -13.79 -19.72
C ALA A 297 8.89 -12.55 -20.44
N GLY A 298 9.99 -12.72 -21.18
CA GLY A 298 10.69 -11.60 -21.83
C GLY A 298 11.38 -10.63 -20.86
N GLY A 299 11.44 -10.96 -19.58
CA GLY A 299 12.11 -10.12 -18.58
C GLY A 299 13.63 -10.31 -18.52
N PRO A 300 14.33 -9.40 -17.80
CA PRO A 300 15.79 -9.40 -17.68
C PRO A 300 16.38 -10.74 -17.20
N ALA A 301 15.82 -11.31 -16.15
CA ALA A 301 16.28 -12.59 -15.59
C ALA A 301 16.17 -13.73 -16.60
N GLN A 302 15.06 -13.79 -17.35
CA GLN A 302 14.87 -14.82 -18.38
C GLN A 302 15.89 -14.67 -19.52
N HIS A 303 16.14 -13.45 -19.99
CA HIS A 303 17.14 -13.18 -21.03
C HIS A 303 18.55 -13.55 -20.58
N ALA A 304 18.88 -13.34 -19.30
CA ALA A 304 20.15 -13.71 -18.70
C ALA A 304 20.27 -15.22 -18.38
N GLY A 305 19.23 -16.01 -18.62
CA GLY A 305 19.23 -17.46 -18.40
C GLY A 305 19.04 -17.86 -16.96
N ILE A 306 18.50 -16.99 -16.09
CA ILE A 306 18.02 -17.38 -14.75
C ILE A 306 16.75 -18.21 -14.92
N LYS A 307 16.64 -19.30 -14.18
CA LYS A 307 15.56 -20.29 -14.30
C LYS A 307 14.84 -20.49 -12.99
N ASN A 308 13.61 -20.97 -13.08
CA ASN A 308 12.89 -21.49 -11.93
C ASN A 308 13.71 -22.60 -11.27
N GLY A 309 13.83 -22.56 -9.94
CA GLY A 309 14.65 -23.52 -9.19
C GLY A 309 16.09 -23.05 -8.90
N ASP A 310 16.55 -21.98 -9.50
CA ASP A 310 17.82 -21.34 -9.10
C ASP A 310 17.67 -20.66 -7.74
N VAL A 311 18.77 -20.61 -6.99
CA VAL A 311 18.86 -19.79 -5.76
C VAL A 311 19.86 -18.68 -6.00
N ILE A 312 19.42 -17.43 -5.86
CA ILE A 312 20.28 -16.25 -5.91
C ILE A 312 20.99 -16.14 -4.55
N VAL A 313 22.32 -16.11 -4.56
CA VAL A 313 23.15 -16.00 -3.35
C VAL A 313 23.96 -14.72 -3.29
N ALA A 314 24.11 -13.96 -4.41
CA ALA A 314 24.63 -12.61 -4.43
C ALA A 314 24.11 -11.85 -5.64
N VAL A 315 24.04 -10.51 -5.53
CA VAL A 315 23.77 -9.57 -6.62
C VAL A 315 24.79 -8.43 -6.53
N ASP A 316 25.51 -8.18 -7.61
CA ASP A 316 26.57 -7.15 -7.69
C ASP A 316 27.59 -7.25 -6.55
N GLY A 317 28.01 -8.50 -6.22
CA GLY A 317 28.93 -8.82 -5.15
C GLY A 317 28.35 -8.71 -3.72
N LYS A 318 27.11 -8.25 -3.56
CA LYS A 318 26.43 -8.17 -2.27
C LYS A 318 25.71 -9.49 -1.99
N ALA A 319 25.95 -10.05 -0.80
CA ALA A 319 25.33 -11.30 -0.38
C ALA A 319 23.80 -11.20 -0.30
N VAL A 320 23.14 -12.26 -0.76
CA VAL A 320 21.69 -12.44 -0.67
C VAL A 320 21.42 -13.62 0.27
N THR A 321 20.81 -13.33 1.41
CA THR A 321 20.43 -14.32 2.44
C THR A 321 18.94 -14.57 2.46
N THR A 322 18.16 -13.57 2.04
CA THR A 322 16.69 -13.60 1.94
C THR A 322 16.22 -13.09 0.57
N ALA A 323 14.95 -13.30 0.24
CA ALA A 323 14.35 -12.73 -0.96
C ALA A 323 14.30 -11.19 -0.91
N ASP A 324 14.14 -10.62 0.28
CA ASP A 324 14.05 -9.18 0.49
C ASP A 324 15.38 -8.46 0.21
N ASP A 325 16.52 -9.15 0.41
CA ASP A 325 17.85 -8.61 0.10
C ASP A 325 17.98 -8.26 -1.39
N VAL A 326 17.36 -9.07 -2.27
CA VAL A 326 17.33 -8.75 -3.72
C VAL A 326 16.64 -7.44 -3.98
N GLY A 327 15.45 -7.23 -3.36
CA GLY A 327 14.72 -5.97 -3.46
C GLY A 327 15.52 -4.77 -2.96
N THR A 328 16.15 -4.91 -1.80
CA THR A 328 17.00 -3.89 -1.17
C THR A 328 18.19 -3.52 -2.04
N ILE A 329 18.87 -4.51 -2.64
CA ILE A 329 20.01 -4.25 -3.53
C ILE A 329 19.54 -3.53 -4.80
N LEU A 330 18.43 -3.98 -5.41
CA LEU A 330 17.88 -3.38 -6.63
C LEU A 330 17.39 -1.95 -6.43
N ALA A 331 16.93 -1.59 -5.23
CA ALA A 331 16.47 -0.22 -4.93
C ALA A 331 17.58 0.84 -5.10
N GLY A 332 18.85 0.45 -4.94
CA GLY A 332 20.01 1.33 -5.19
C GLY A 332 20.51 1.35 -6.62
N LEU A 333 19.87 0.61 -7.55
CA LEU A 333 20.31 0.45 -8.93
C LEU A 333 19.33 1.09 -9.92
N ARG A 334 19.75 1.26 -11.18
CA ARG A 334 18.94 1.89 -12.23
C ARG A 334 18.63 0.91 -13.37
N PRO A 335 17.47 1.05 -14.03
CA PRO A 335 17.21 0.35 -15.30
C PRO A 335 18.32 0.58 -16.32
N GLY A 336 18.65 -0.47 -17.09
CA GLY A 336 19.76 -0.45 -18.05
C GLY A 336 21.13 -0.73 -17.45
N GLN A 337 21.28 -0.73 -16.12
CA GLN A 337 22.52 -1.11 -15.47
C GLN A 337 22.72 -2.63 -15.56
N SER A 338 23.96 -3.06 -15.88
CA SER A 338 24.34 -4.47 -15.85
C SER A 338 24.88 -4.81 -14.48
N VAL A 339 24.40 -5.92 -13.91
CA VAL A 339 24.81 -6.44 -12.60
C VAL A 339 25.13 -7.93 -12.71
N SER A 340 26.12 -8.39 -11.95
CA SER A 340 26.36 -9.83 -11.83
C SER A 340 25.39 -10.45 -10.83
N VAL A 341 24.85 -11.61 -11.16
CA VAL A 341 23.97 -12.39 -10.29
C VAL A 341 24.57 -13.78 -10.10
N ASP A 342 24.93 -14.09 -8.85
CA ASP A 342 25.47 -15.40 -8.49
C ASP A 342 24.35 -16.36 -8.12
N LEU A 343 24.36 -17.52 -8.76
CA LEU A 343 23.28 -18.50 -8.71
C LEU A 343 23.82 -19.86 -8.26
N VAL A 344 22.99 -20.57 -7.54
CA VAL A 344 23.17 -22.00 -7.24
C VAL A 344 21.96 -22.76 -7.79
N SER A 345 22.21 -23.72 -8.69
CA SER A 345 21.13 -24.55 -9.22
C SER A 345 20.69 -25.62 -8.21
N SER A 346 19.55 -26.27 -8.45
CA SER A 346 19.06 -27.40 -7.66
C SER A 346 20.08 -28.59 -7.61
N SER A 347 20.94 -28.71 -8.63
CA SER A 347 22.02 -29.72 -8.64
C SER A 347 23.28 -29.32 -7.87
N GLY A 348 23.33 -28.10 -7.30
CA GLY A 348 24.49 -27.55 -6.59
C GLY A 348 25.51 -26.83 -7.48
N ALA A 349 25.29 -26.80 -8.80
CA ALA A 349 26.19 -26.07 -9.68
C ALA A 349 26.08 -24.55 -9.46
N ARG A 350 27.26 -23.93 -9.28
CA ARG A 350 27.35 -22.45 -9.13
C ARG A 350 27.67 -21.81 -10.47
N ARG A 351 27.04 -20.70 -10.75
CA ARG A 351 27.32 -19.87 -11.92
C ARG A 351 27.03 -18.40 -11.60
N SER A 352 27.71 -17.52 -12.30
CA SER A 352 27.39 -16.09 -12.33
C SER A 352 26.85 -15.73 -13.72
N VAL A 353 25.86 -14.87 -13.77
CA VAL A 353 25.30 -14.35 -15.01
C VAL A 353 25.21 -12.83 -14.93
N ASP A 354 25.52 -12.17 -16.05
CA ASP A 354 25.33 -10.73 -16.15
C ASP A 354 23.89 -10.44 -16.58
N VAL A 355 23.20 -9.60 -15.82
CA VAL A 355 21.82 -9.20 -16.08
C VAL A 355 21.75 -7.70 -16.33
N THR A 356 21.32 -7.30 -17.52
CA THR A 356 20.93 -5.91 -17.76
C THR A 356 19.56 -5.69 -17.14
N LEU A 357 19.50 -4.90 -16.06
CA LEU A 357 18.28 -4.62 -15.33
C LEU A 357 17.26 -3.90 -16.21
N GLY A 358 16.03 -4.35 -16.18
CA GLY A 358 14.90 -3.68 -16.82
C GLY A 358 14.35 -2.55 -15.97
N ALA A 359 13.44 -1.79 -16.56
CA ALA A 359 12.57 -0.90 -15.85
C ALA A 359 11.41 -1.72 -15.25
N ARG A 360 11.15 -1.59 -13.95
CA ARG A 360 9.95 -2.20 -13.36
C ARG A 360 8.73 -1.58 -14.01
N PRO A 361 7.80 -2.36 -14.56
CA PRO A 361 6.58 -1.81 -15.15
C PRO A 361 5.84 -0.94 -14.13
N LEU A 362 5.42 0.26 -14.52
CA LEU A 362 4.58 1.11 -13.69
C LEU A 362 3.20 0.47 -13.51
N PRO A 363 2.47 0.76 -12.41
CA PRO A 363 1.17 0.16 -12.11
C PRO A 363 0.14 0.25 -13.25
N THR A 364 0.20 1.30 -14.05
CA THR A 364 -0.68 1.54 -15.19
C THR A 364 -0.27 0.79 -16.47
N GLN A 365 0.89 0.14 -16.49
CA GLN A 365 1.44 -0.58 -17.64
C GLN A 365 1.26 -2.10 -17.55
N PHE A 366 0.65 -2.61 -16.47
CA PHE A 366 0.28 -4.02 -16.38
C PHE A 366 -0.99 -4.26 -17.20
N PRO A 367 -0.97 -5.18 -18.19
CA PRO A 367 -2.11 -5.50 -19.02
C PRO A 367 -3.24 -6.16 -18.23
#